data_9312baec6339f5258b6822df9278aaab
#
_entry.id   9312baec6339f5258b6822df9278aaab
#
_cell.length_a   1.000
_cell.length_b   1.000
_cell.length_c   1.000
_cell.angle_alpha   90.00
_cell.angle_beta   90.00
_cell.angle_gamma   90.00
#
_symmetry.space_group_name_H-M   'P 1'
#
loop_
_entity.id
_entity.type
_entity.pdbx_description
1 polymer ?
#
loop_
_entity_poly.entity_id
_entity_poly.type
_entity_poly.pdbx_seq_one_letter_code
_entity_poly.pdbx_strand_id
1 'polypeptide(L)'
;MSPRPVSAPALTGRSVVNIKAHNLRAVLLTLLQGGPASRVHLARVTGLSTTTMTNLIGELVAQGIVFETNDEPVAETREGDERKRSSSCVRGRPATPVTIAPGARCAVGIHFGVDTLRAGMVDLLGNTSLCRVIRHPTDMPPAELLDQAVGLA
;
A
#
# COMPACT_ATOMS: atom_id res chain seq x y z
N MET A 1 29.56 -37.27 -19.93
CA MET A 1 29.19 -36.21 -18.99
C MET A 1 27.75 -35.79 -19.33
N SER A 2 26.76 -36.47 -18.71
CA SER A 2 25.34 -36.28 -19.03
C SER A 2 24.79 -35.04 -18.31
N PRO A 3 23.99 -34.20 -18.97
CA PRO A 3 23.39 -33.02 -18.32
C PRO A 3 22.36 -33.46 -17.27
N ARG A 4 22.43 -32.86 -16.07
CA ARG A 4 21.42 -33.03 -15.04
C ARG A 4 20.08 -32.48 -15.50
N PRO A 5 18.96 -33.17 -15.28
CA PRO A 5 17.64 -32.64 -15.57
C PRO A 5 17.37 -31.43 -14.67
N VAL A 6 17.00 -30.29 -15.27
CA VAL A 6 16.50 -29.12 -14.57
C VAL A 6 15.13 -29.48 -14.03
N SER A 7 15.03 -29.62 -12.70
CA SER A 7 13.77 -29.85 -12.00
C SER A 7 12.84 -28.66 -12.23
N ALA A 8 11.69 -28.91 -12.85
CA ALA A 8 10.64 -27.91 -12.99
C ALA A 8 10.19 -27.45 -11.56
N PRO A 9 9.92 -26.16 -11.35
CA PRO A 9 9.43 -25.69 -10.06
C PRO A 9 8.10 -26.38 -9.76
N ALA A 10 8.05 -27.05 -8.61
CA ALA A 10 6.82 -27.66 -8.11
C ALA A 10 5.73 -26.60 -8.04
N LEU A 11 4.59 -26.84 -8.70
CA LEU A 11 3.38 -26.03 -8.57
C LEU A 11 2.84 -26.22 -7.16
N THR A 12 3.35 -25.46 -6.20
CA THR A 12 2.86 -25.43 -4.83
C THR A 12 1.48 -24.77 -4.85
N GLY A 13 0.45 -25.51 -4.44
CA GLY A 13 -0.90 -25.00 -4.29
C GLY A 13 -0.85 -23.72 -3.44
N ARG A 14 -1.59 -22.68 -3.86
CA ARG A 14 -1.68 -21.42 -3.10
C ARG A 14 -2.28 -21.71 -1.74
N SER A 15 -1.47 -21.60 -0.67
CA SER A 15 -1.95 -21.65 0.69
C SER A 15 -3.01 -20.58 0.92
N VAL A 16 -4.00 -20.82 1.79
CA VAL A 16 -5.03 -19.85 2.19
C VAL A 16 -4.38 -18.53 2.67
N VAL A 17 -3.23 -18.60 3.31
CA VAL A 17 -2.43 -17.44 3.72
C VAL A 17 -1.97 -16.61 2.51
N ASN A 18 -1.54 -17.27 1.43
CA ASN A 18 -1.11 -16.59 0.22
C ASN A 18 -2.27 -15.94 -0.53
N ILE A 19 -3.47 -16.53 -0.49
CA ILE A 19 -4.67 -15.94 -1.08
C ILE A 19 -5.06 -14.69 -0.32
N LYS A 20 -5.05 -14.73 1.02
CA LYS A 20 -5.37 -13.57 1.86
C LYS A 20 -4.38 -12.43 1.62
N ALA A 21 -3.08 -12.70 1.62
CA ALA A 21 -2.05 -11.70 1.36
C ALA A 21 -2.21 -11.07 -0.03
N HIS A 22 -2.55 -11.88 -1.05
CA HIS A 22 -2.82 -11.40 -2.39
C HIS A 22 -4.04 -10.45 -2.41
N ASN A 23 -5.11 -10.83 -1.75
CA ASN A 23 -6.33 -10.03 -1.68
C ASN A 23 -6.10 -8.70 -0.93
N LEU A 24 -5.39 -8.72 0.20
CA LEU A 24 -4.99 -7.50 0.93
C LEU A 24 -4.15 -6.57 0.06
N ARG A 25 -3.19 -7.13 -0.67
CA ARG A 25 -2.37 -6.35 -1.61
C ARG A 25 -3.22 -5.70 -2.70
N ALA A 26 -4.18 -6.43 -3.29
CA ALA A 26 -5.07 -5.89 -4.31
C ALA A 26 -5.89 -4.71 -3.80
N VAL A 27 -6.45 -4.83 -2.58
CA VAL A 27 -7.21 -3.75 -1.93
C VAL A 27 -6.33 -2.52 -1.68
N LEU A 28 -5.14 -2.72 -1.09
CA LEU A 28 -4.22 -1.61 -0.79
C LEU A 28 -3.73 -0.91 -2.06
N LEU A 29 -3.39 -1.66 -3.11
CA LEU A 29 -2.97 -1.07 -4.38
C LEU A 29 -4.10 -0.27 -5.03
N THR A 30 -5.35 -0.75 -4.96
CA THR A 30 -6.50 0.00 -5.48
C THR A 30 -6.68 1.32 -4.73
N LEU A 31 -6.54 1.32 -3.40
CA LEU A 31 -6.62 2.54 -2.60
C LEU A 31 -5.44 3.50 -2.85
N LEU A 32 -4.22 2.97 -3.03
CA LEU A 32 -3.03 3.78 -3.32
C LEU A 32 -3.13 4.48 -4.68
N GLN A 33 -3.69 3.81 -5.68
CA GLN A 33 -3.77 4.33 -7.05
C GLN A 33 -5.02 5.17 -7.29
N GLY A 34 -6.14 4.78 -6.69
CA GLY A 34 -7.45 5.39 -6.91
C GLY A 34 -7.90 6.37 -5.83
N GLY A 35 -7.19 6.44 -4.70
CA GLY A 35 -7.61 7.25 -3.55
C GLY A 35 -8.76 6.62 -2.74
N PRO A 36 -9.47 7.45 -1.95
CA PRO A 36 -10.59 6.98 -1.11
C PRO A 36 -11.69 6.31 -1.94
N ALA A 37 -12.17 5.15 -1.49
CA ALA A 37 -13.14 4.36 -2.24
C ALA A 37 -14.12 3.62 -1.33
N SER A 38 -15.35 3.42 -1.79
CA SER A 38 -16.33 2.64 -1.06
C SER A 38 -16.00 1.14 -1.08
N ARG A 39 -16.45 0.40 -0.05
CA ARG A 39 -16.27 -1.06 0.01
C ARG A 39 -16.88 -1.77 -1.21
N VAL A 40 -18.00 -1.25 -1.73
CA VAL A 40 -18.68 -1.79 -2.92
C VAL A 40 -17.83 -1.57 -4.16
N HIS A 41 -17.25 -0.38 -4.31
CA HIS A 41 -16.34 -0.07 -5.41
C HIS A 41 -15.10 -0.96 -5.37
N LEU A 42 -14.45 -1.08 -4.20
CA LEU A 42 -13.30 -1.94 -3.99
C LEU A 42 -13.61 -3.41 -4.34
N ALA A 43 -14.77 -3.94 -3.89
CA ALA A 43 -15.19 -5.29 -4.22
C ALA A 43 -15.35 -5.50 -5.72
N ARG A 44 -15.94 -4.53 -6.44
CA ARG A 44 -16.10 -4.57 -7.89
C ARG A 44 -14.78 -4.57 -8.64
N VAL A 45 -13.86 -3.67 -8.28
CA VAL A 45 -12.57 -3.53 -8.96
C VAL A 45 -11.66 -4.73 -8.72
N THR A 46 -11.65 -5.24 -7.48
CA THR A 46 -10.80 -6.39 -7.11
C THR A 46 -11.40 -7.75 -7.46
N GLY A 47 -12.68 -7.81 -7.84
CA GLY A 47 -13.40 -9.06 -8.08
C GLY A 47 -13.69 -9.87 -6.82
N LEU A 48 -13.55 -9.27 -5.63
CA LEU A 48 -13.79 -9.95 -4.36
C LEU A 48 -15.29 -9.86 -3.97
N SER A 49 -15.76 -10.87 -3.22
CA SER A 49 -17.11 -10.80 -2.65
C SER A 49 -17.22 -9.67 -1.61
N THR A 50 -18.43 -9.12 -1.44
CA THR A 50 -18.69 -8.07 -0.43
C THR A 50 -18.37 -8.53 0.98
N THR A 51 -18.61 -9.80 1.30
CA THR A 51 -18.26 -10.40 2.59
C THR A 51 -16.76 -10.44 2.79
N THR A 52 -16.00 -10.91 1.79
CA THR A 52 -14.54 -10.92 1.84
C THR A 52 -13.98 -9.50 1.99
N MET A 53 -14.53 -8.55 1.22
CA MET A 53 -14.13 -7.14 1.30
C MET A 53 -14.38 -6.56 2.69
N THR A 54 -15.55 -6.81 3.28
CA THR A 54 -15.88 -6.33 4.63
C THR A 54 -14.90 -6.87 5.67
N ASN A 55 -14.55 -8.15 5.60
CA ASN A 55 -13.60 -8.75 6.53
C ASN A 55 -12.18 -8.18 6.36
N LEU A 56 -11.72 -8.02 5.12
CA LEU A 56 -10.39 -7.46 4.83
C LEU A 56 -10.27 -5.99 5.28
N ILE A 57 -11.29 -5.17 4.98
CA ILE A 57 -11.31 -3.78 5.44
C ILE A 57 -11.38 -3.70 6.96
N GLY A 58 -12.22 -4.53 7.61
CA GLY A 58 -12.28 -4.60 9.07
C GLY A 58 -10.93 -4.92 9.70
N GLU A 59 -10.18 -5.84 9.12
CA GLU A 59 -8.83 -6.17 9.58
C GLU A 59 -7.84 -5.01 9.37
N LEU A 60 -7.86 -4.35 8.20
CA LEU A 60 -7.01 -3.20 7.91
C LEU A 60 -7.32 -2.01 8.82
N VAL A 61 -8.59 -1.78 9.16
CA VAL A 61 -9.03 -0.77 10.15
C VAL A 61 -8.51 -1.14 11.54
N ALA A 62 -8.67 -2.38 11.97
CA ALA A 62 -8.17 -2.84 13.27
C ALA A 62 -6.64 -2.71 13.39
N GLN A 63 -5.91 -2.83 12.30
CA GLN A 63 -4.46 -2.60 12.23
C GLN A 63 -4.07 -1.12 12.06
N GLY A 64 -5.03 -0.21 11.94
CA GLY A 64 -4.81 1.22 11.72
C GLY A 64 -4.19 1.54 10.36
N ILE A 65 -4.26 0.65 9.37
CA ILE A 65 -3.70 0.85 8.03
C ILE A 65 -4.63 1.68 7.16
N VAL A 66 -5.94 1.48 7.33
CA VAL A 66 -6.98 2.26 6.66
C VAL A 66 -7.97 2.78 7.70
N PHE A 67 -8.70 3.83 7.35
CA PHE A 67 -9.80 4.33 8.16
C PHE A 67 -11.00 4.70 7.27
N GLU A 68 -12.18 4.76 7.86
CA GLU A 68 -13.38 5.24 7.22
C GLU A 68 -13.47 6.76 7.39
N THR A 69 -13.61 7.47 6.28
CA THR A 69 -13.82 8.92 6.32
C THR A 69 -15.29 9.25 6.11
N ASN A 70 -15.76 10.30 6.79
CA ASN A 70 -17.09 10.84 6.58
C ASN A 70 -17.11 11.96 5.53
N ASP A 71 -15.96 12.24 4.90
CA ASP A 71 -15.90 13.19 3.81
C ASP A 71 -16.76 12.71 2.64
N GLU A 72 -17.41 13.66 1.96
CA GLU A 72 -18.37 13.35 0.89
C GLU A 72 -17.78 12.37 -0.12
N PRO A 73 -18.59 11.41 -0.61
CA PRO A 73 -18.11 10.43 -1.58
C PRO A 73 -17.56 11.18 -2.78
N VAL A 74 -16.27 10.93 -3.08
CA VAL A 74 -15.69 11.34 -4.37
C VAL A 74 -16.60 10.74 -5.43
N ALA A 75 -17.25 11.61 -6.20
CA ALA A 75 -18.17 11.23 -7.25
C ALA A 75 -17.48 10.20 -8.14
N GLU A 76 -18.03 8.99 -8.20
CA GLU A 76 -17.57 7.99 -9.16
C GLU A 76 -17.69 8.63 -10.55
N THR A 77 -16.55 9.03 -11.11
CA THR A 77 -16.50 9.52 -12.49
C THR A 77 -16.79 8.31 -13.38
N ARG A 78 -18.04 8.15 -13.72
CA ARG A 78 -18.44 7.27 -14.81
C ARG A 78 -18.03 7.94 -16.10
N GLU A 79 -16.86 7.57 -16.60
CA GLU A 79 -16.53 7.81 -18.00
C GLU A 79 -17.55 7.06 -18.87
N GLY A 80 -18.44 7.79 -19.53
CA GLY A 80 -19.21 7.27 -20.64
C GLY A 80 -20.72 7.36 -20.63
N ASP A 81 -21.37 8.29 -19.88
CA ASP A 81 -22.79 8.55 -20.16
C ASP A 81 -23.21 10.01 -19.88
N GLU A 82 -23.00 10.86 -20.88
CA GLU A 82 -23.44 12.27 -20.86
C GLU A 82 -24.95 12.47 -21.09
N ARG A 83 -25.78 11.41 -21.04
CA ARG A 83 -27.22 11.51 -21.28
C ARG A 83 -28.03 10.84 -20.21
N LYS A 84 -28.07 11.41 -19.01
CA LYS A 84 -29.25 11.38 -18.10
C LYS A 84 -28.95 12.13 -16.80
N ARG A 85 -28.86 13.45 -16.86
CA ARG A 85 -29.14 14.29 -15.68
C ARG A 85 -30.64 14.29 -15.48
N SER A 86 -31.16 13.24 -14.92
CA SER A 86 -32.54 13.16 -14.42
C SER A 86 -32.47 12.50 -13.05
N SER A 87 -32.79 13.29 -12.05
CA SER A 87 -33.03 12.97 -10.65
C SER A 87 -33.48 11.52 -10.41
N SER A 88 -32.56 10.60 -10.16
CA SER A 88 -32.89 9.38 -9.44
C SER A 88 -32.19 9.46 -8.09
N CYS A 89 -32.97 9.85 -7.08
CA CYS A 89 -32.67 9.72 -5.67
C CYS A 89 -32.29 8.26 -5.41
N VAL A 90 -30.99 7.94 -5.36
CA VAL A 90 -30.53 6.62 -4.94
C VAL A 90 -30.88 6.51 -3.46
N ARG A 91 -31.98 5.82 -3.18
CA ARG A 91 -32.40 5.43 -1.82
C ARG A 91 -31.33 4.49 -1.25
N GLY A 92 -30.42 5.03 -0.47
CA GLY A 92 -29.43 4.27 0.28
C GLY A 92 -28.61 5.22 1.15
N ARG A 93 -28.18 4.74 2.31
CA ARG A 93 -27.22 5.47 3.14
C ARG A 93 -25.96 5.69 2.29
N PRO A 94 -25.39 6.91 2.24
CA PRO A 94 -24.15 7.16 1.54
C PRO A 94 -23.09 6.12 1.96
N ALA A 95 -22.42 5.53 0.98
CA ALA A 95 -21.38 4.56 1.27
C ALA A 95 -20.19 5.30 1.88
N THR A 96 -19.77 4.91 3.08
CA THR A 96 -18.61 5.48 3.77
C THR A 96 -17.34 5.11 3.00
N PRO A 97 -16.56 6.09 2.50
CA PRO A 97 -15.30 5.81 1.83
C PRO A 97 -14.26 5.29 2.81
N VAL A 98 -13.39 4.41 2.33
CA VAL A 98 -12.21 3.91 3.03
C VAL A 98 -10.98 4.54 2.40
N THR A 99 -10.04 4.98 3.20
CA THR A 99 -8.77 5.56 2.76
C THR A 99 -7.59 5.03 3.57
N ILE A 100 -6.38 5.13 3.02
CA ILE A 100 -5.15 4.74 3.72
C ILE A 100 -4.83 5.80 4.78
N ALA A 101 -4.49 5.35 5.98
CA ALA A 101 -4.08 6.23 7.07
C ALA A 101 -2.65 6.75 6.80
N PRO A 102 -2.44 8.08 6.74
CA PRO A 102 -1.10 8.64 6.62
C PRO A 102 -0.23 8.17 7.79
N GLY A 103 1.01 7.79 7.52
CA GLY A 103 1.94 7.35 8.56
C GLY A 103 1.64 5.99 9.22
N ALA A 104 0.58 5.27 8.78
CA ALA A 104 0.22 3.96 9.35
C ALA A 104 1.35 2.94 9.28
N ARG A 105 2.14 3.01 8.26
CA ARG A 105 3.37 2.22 8.05
C ARG A 105 4.39 3.10 7.36
N CYS A 106 5.64 2.99 7.81
CA CYS A 106 6.76 3.71 7.24
C CYS A 106 7.87 2.74 6.88
N ALA A 107 8.62 3.08 5.85
CA ALA A 107 9.87 2.44 5.50
C ALA A 107 11.01 3.42 5.73
N VAL A 108 12.10 2.94 6.33
CA VAL A 108 13.34 3.70 6.46
C VAL A 108 14.25 3.34 5.29
N GLY A 109 14.72 4.35 4.59
CA GLY A 109 15.71 4.21 3.53
C GLY A 109 17.03 4.82 3.96
N ILE A 110 18.15 4.10 3.73
CA ILE A 110 19.49 4.60 3.97
C ILE A 110 20.28 4.52 2.67
N HIS A 111 20.90 5.62 2.29
CA HIS A 111 21.75 5.71 1.11
C HIS A 111 23.20 6.02 1.53
N PHE A 112 24.10 5.14 1.13
CA PHE A 112 25.54 5.28 1.33
C PHE A 112 26.15 5.91 0.08
N GLY A 113 26.55 7.18 0.18
CA GLY A 113 27.30 7.89 -0.86
C GLY A 113 28.80 7.78 -0.61
N VAL A 114 29.63 8.39 -1.47
CA VAL A 114 31.09 8.38 -1.35
C VAL A 114 31.56 9.14 -0.12
N ASP A 115 30.93 10.27 0.19
CA ASP A 115 31.27 11.16 1.30
C ASP A 115 30.03 11.55 2.13
N THR A 116 28.88 10.96 1.85
CA THR A 116 27.61 11.30 2.49
C THR A 116 26.79 10.08 2.82
N LEU A 117 26.21 10.08 3.99
CA LEU A 117 25.20 9.13 4.43
C LEU A 117 23.85 9.88 4.52
N ARG A 118 22.82 9.35 3.89
CA ARG A 118 21.48 9.92 3.89
C ARG A 118 20.50 8.91 4.45
N ALA A 119 19.70 9.33 5.41
CA ALA A 119 18.59 8.53 5.91
C ALA A 119 17.29 9.31 5.76
N GLY A 120 16.22 8.61 5.45
CA GLY A 120 14.90 9.18 5.32
C GLY A 120 13.83 8.15 5.59
N MET A 121 12.63 8.63 5.90
CA MET A 121 11.47 7.81 6.14
C MET A 121 10.39 8.15 5.10
N VAL A 122 9.72 7.14 4.58
CA VAL A 122 8.61 7.27 3.62
C VAL A 122 7.41 6.49 4.13
N ASP A 123 6.22 7.09 4.08
CA ASP A 123 4.98 6.40 4.41
C ASP A 123 4.37 5.66 3.21
N LEU A 124 3.23 4.98 3.43
CA LEU A 124 2.53 4.25 2.36
C LEU A 124 2.02 5.16 1.23
N LEU A 125 1.81 6.44 1.49
CA LEU A 125 1.35 7.41 0.50
C LEU A 125 2.50 8.09 -0.26
N GLY A 126 3.76 7.73 0.06
CA GLY A 126 4.95 8.31 -0.56
C GLY A 126 5.40 9.63 0.07
N ASN A 127 4.79 10.06 1.18
CA ASN A 127 5.25 11.24 1.90
C ASN A 127 6.57 10.93 2.59
N THR A 128 7.58 11.74 2.31
CA THR A 128 8.89 11.61 2.93
C THR A 128 8.99 12.47 4.19
N SER A 129 9.59 11.93 5.23
CA SER A 129 9.85 12.63 6.49
C SER A 129 11.21 12.25 7.05
N LEU A 130 11.69 13.02 8.03
CA LEU A 130 12.96 12.77 8.72
C LEU A 130 14.15 12.54 7.77
N CYS A 131 14.29 13.38 6.74
CA CYS A 131 15.46 13.30 5.87
C CYS A 131 16.67 13.91 6.60
N ARG A 132 17.68 13.07 6.88
CA ARG A 132 18.96 13.46 7.50
C ARG A 132 20.10 13.18 6.54
N VAL A 133 21.08 14.09 6.54
CA VAL A 133 22.29 13.94 5.75
C VAL A 133 23.49 14.22 6.65
N ILE A 134 24.41 13.28 6.73
CA ILE A 134 25.71 13.50 7.39
C ILE A 134 26.84 13.31 6.36
N ARG A 135 27.93 14.02 6.58
CA ARG A 135 29.16 13.83 5.81
C ARG A 135 30.11 12.93 6.59
N HIS A 136 30.82 12.09 5.89
CA HIS A 136 31.85 11.22 6.44
C HIS A 136 33.10 11.25 5.57
N PRO A 137 34.30 10.97 6.12
CA PRO A 137 35.50 10.78 5.34
C PRO A 137 35.36 9.64 4.34
N THR A 138 35.95 9.77 3.17
CA THR A 138 35.88 8.77 2.09
C THR A 138 36.62 7.48 2.41
N ASP A 139 37.51 7.51 3.39
CA ASP A 139 38.31 6.39 3.91
C ASP A 139 37.71 5.78 5.19
N MET A 140 36.49 6.18 5.59
CA MET A 140 35.84 5.64 6.79
C MET A 140 35.62 4.12 6.66
N PRO A 141 35.99 3.35 7.70
CA PRO A 141 35.77 1.92 7.70
C PRO A 141 34.27 1.55 7.58
N PRO A 142 33.90 0.50 6.82
CA PRO A 142 32.50 0.12 6.65
C PRO A 142 31.74 -0.14 7.95
N ALA A 143 32.41 -0.64 8.98
CA ALA A 143 31.79 -0.90 10.30
C ALA A 143 31.34 0.41 10.96
N GLU A 144 32.20 1.43 10.97
CA GLU A 144 31.85 2.75 11.53
C GLU A 144 30.75 3.44 10.74
N LEU A 145 30.75 3.26 9.42
CA LEU A 145 29.72 3.79 8.55
C LEU A 145 28.34 3.16 8.84
N LEU A 146 28.32 1.85 9.11
CA LEU A 146 27.10 1.15 9.50
C LEU A 146 26.62 1.61 10.89
N ASP A 147 27.49 1.82 11.86
CA ASP A 147 27.14 2.32 13.18
C ASP A 147 26.53 3.73 13.10
N GLN A 148 27.08 4.60 12.26
CA GLN A 148 26.52 5.91 12.00
C GLN A 148 25.13 5.80 11.32
N ALA A 149 24.96 4.87 10.38
CA ALA A 149 23.69 4.64 9.71
C ALA A 149 22.58 4.21 10.68
N VAL A 150 22.91 3.32 11.63
CA VAL A 150 21.98 2.90 12.69
C VAL A 150 21.60 4.08 13.59
N GLY A 151 22.53 4.99 13.88
CA GLY A 151 22.26 6.19 14.68
C GLY A 151 21.40 7.25 13.95
N LEU A 152 21.24 7.14 12.63
CA LEU A 152 20.40 8.04 11.84
C LEU A 152 18.94 7.56 11.72
N ALA A 153 18.71 6.26 11.82
CA ALA A 153 17.40 5.62 11.64
C ALA A 153 16.55 5.70 12.92
#